data_7616382589b06194a14b15d7684b5aca
#
_entry.id   7616382589b06194a14b15d7684b5aca
#
_cell.length_a   1.000
_cell.length_b   1.000
_cell.length_c   1.000
_cell.angle_alpha   90.00
_cell.angle_beta   90.00
_cell.angle_gamma   90.00
#
_symmetry.space_group_name_H-M   'P 1'
#
loop_
_entity.id
_entity.type
_entity.pdbx_description
1 polymer ?
#
loop_
_entity_poly.entity_id
_entity_poly.type
_entity_poly.pdbx_seq_one_letter_code
_entity_poly.pdbx_strand_id
1 'polypeptide(L)'
;MTDLPLVLDFARLRAAYAAGLSPVDLVAALLPRLDAADPAVFIARMPAEALLDAARELTARAPEPNSLPLWGLPFAVKDNIDVAGLPTTAACPAFAYEPAADAAVVARLKAAGALVVGKTNLDQFATGLNGTRSPHGAPRSVFDAAYVSGGSSSGSGVAVAAGLSAFSLGTDTAGSGRVPAAFNNIVGIKPSPGRVSTSGVVPACRSIDVVTVFATSVADGLEARRVMDGFDAADVYSRAAATTPLPPVLRLGVPVPEEREFFGNAAYAALYEAAIERARSLGATIVPFDYRPFREAAALLYDGPWVAERLHAVTPFVETHRGDMDPVVLGIVEGARGMTAMDAFDGQYRLAAFRRAAEAEWAKVDALLLPTSPDIQTVEAMRADPVALNARFGRFTNFANFFGCAAIAVPAGFTGAGLPFGVQLVAPRDTDEALGAFASALHEAAATGGGLDRDLAPPPVAAAREDRIEIVVVGAHLTGMPLNAELTRLGARLIGEAKTAPFYRLHALAGTVPQKPGLVRDPGFEGPGIAVEIWSLDPAGFGRFVAGIPQPLGI
;
A
#
# COMPACT_ATOMS: atom_id res chain seq x y z
N MET A 1 22.40 10.43 27.27
CA MET A 1 22.09 9.87 25.93
C MET A 1 20.61 9.58 25.91
N THR A 2 19.90 10.07 24.91
CA THR A 2 18.46 9.78 24.75
C THR A 2 18.28 8.30 24.45
N ASP A 3 17.55 7.59 25.30
CA ASP A 3 17.26 6.17 25.07
C ASP A 3 16.16 6.07 24.01
N LEU A 4 16.48 5.55 22.83
CA LEU A 4 15.52 5.41 21.74
C LEU A 4 14.64 4.17 21.96
N PRO A 5 13.33 4.23 21.64
CA PRO A 5 12.44 3.07 21.71
C PRO A 5 12.94 1.94 20.80
N LEU A 6 12.48 0.70 21.03
CA LEU A 6 12.88 -0.47 20.23
C LEU A 6 12.62 -0.27 18.73
N VAL A 7 11.50 0.32 18.40
CA VAL A 7 11.15 0.73 17.04
C VAL A 7 10.80 2.22 17.00
N LEU A 8 10.97 2.83 15.84
CA LEU A 8 10.73 4.26 15.65
C LEU A 8 9.36 4.44 14.96
N ASP A 9 8.33 4.77 15.72
CA ASP A 9 7.01 5.14 15.20
C ASP A 9 6.82 6.66 15.18
N PHE A 10 5.94 7.15 14.30
CA PHE A 10 5.75 8.59 14.10
C PHE A 10 5.20 9.28 15.34
N ALA A 11 4.27 8.64 16.05
CA ALA A 11 3.62 9.25 17.22
C ALA A 11 4.61 9.49 18.36
N ARG A 12 5.45 8.48 18.69
CA ARG A 12 6.47 8.60 19.73
C ARG A 12 7.54 9.63 19.35
N LEU A 13 8.00 9.65 18.09
CA LEU A 13 8.99 10.63 17.64
C LEU A 13 8.44 12.06 17.69
N ARG A 14 7.21 12.27 17.23
CA ARG A 14 6.55 13.58 17.30
C ARG A 14 6.35 14.06 18.73
N ALA A 15 5.97 13.18 19.63
CA ALA A 15 5.85 13.48 21.05
C ALA A 15 7.21 13.88 21.65
N ALA A 16 8.28 13.16 21.32
CA ALA A 16 9.63 13.46 21.76
C ALA A 16 10.11 14.82 21.24
N TYR A 17 9.83 15.14 19.97
CA TYR A 17 10.14 16.46 19.38
C TYR A 17 9.35 17.58 20.06
N ALA A 18 8.07 17.39 20.34
CA ALA A 18 7.27 18.35 21.09
C ALA A 18 7.77 18.54 22.54
N ALA A 19 8.44 17.52 23.10
CA ALA A 19 9.06 17.57 24.42
C ALA A 19 10.49 18.14 24.41
N GLY A 20 11.00 18.58 23.26
CA GLY A 20 12.29 19.27 23.15
C GLY A 20 13.44 18.45 22.58
N LEU A 21 13.22 17.19 22.13
CA LEU A 21 14.20 16.47 21.33
C LEU A 21 14.40 17.22 20.01
N SER A 22 15.64 17.32 19.51
CA SER A 22 15.90 17.85 18.17
C SER A 22 16.16 16.73 17.16
N PRO A 23 16.00 16.96 15.83
CA PRO A 23 16.42 16.02 14.80
C PRO A 23 17.91 15.65 14.87
N VAL A 24 18.74 16.60 15.29
CA VAL A 24 20.19 16.39 15.50
C VAL A 24 20.43 15.40 16.65
N ASP A 25 19.71 15.55 17.77
CA ASP A 25 19.81 14.65 18.92
C ASP A 25 19.30 13.24 18.57
N LEU A 26 18.20 13.16 17.81
CA LEU A 26 17.70 11.88 17.32
C LEU A 26 18.73 11.17 16.45
N VAL A 27 19.32 11.88 15.47
CA VAL A 27 20.34 11.32 14.58
C VAL A 27 21.55 10.86 15.41
N ALA A 28 22.05 11.69 16.33
CA ALA A 28 23.17 11.33 17.19
C ALA A 28 22.91 10.08 18.03
N ALA A 29 21.68 9.91 18.54
CA ALA A 29 21.28 8.71 19.27
C ALA A 29 21.08 7.48 18.35
N LEU A 30 20.73 7.68 17.08
CA LEU A 30 20.50 6.62 16.10
C LEU A 30 21.80 6.04 15.53
N LEU A 31 22.85 6.85 15.38
CA LEU A 31 24.12 6.43 14.79
C LEU A 31 24.72 5.15 15.44
N PRO A 32 24.82 5.02 16.78
CA PRO A 32 25.32 3.80 17.41
C PRO A 32 24.47 2.55 17.08
N ARG A 33 23.14 2.72 16.95
CA ARG A 33 22.23 1.62 16.57
C ARG A 33 22.47 1.20 15.12
N LEU A 34 22.67 2.14 14.21
CA LEU A 34 23.05 1.88 12.82
C LEU A 34 24.40 1.17 12.71
N ASP A 35 25.38 1.52 13.59
CA ASP A 35 26.70 0.88 13.61
C ASP A 35 26.65 -0.56 14.12
N ALA A 36 25.73 -0.86 15.03
CA ALA A 36 25.54 -2.20 15.60
C ALA A 36 24.62 -3.10 14.77
N ALA A 37 23.99 -2.57 13.72
CA ALA A 37 23.05 -3.32 12.88
C ALA A 37 23.72 -4.45 12.11
N ASP A 38 22.94 -5.49 11.73
CA ASP A 38 23.39 -6.51 10.79
C ASP A 38 23.94 -5.83 9.52
N PRO A 39 25.22 -6.05 9.17
CA PRO A 39 25.85 -5.39 8.01
C PRO A 39 25.14 -5.71 6.68
N ALA A 40 24.39 -6.80 6.62
CA ALA A 40 23.62 -7.15 5.43
C ALA A 40 22.39 -6.25 5.20
N VAL A 41 21.97 -5.42 6.17
CA VAL A 41 20.77 -4.58 6.05
C VAL A 41 20.97 -3.41 5.08
N PHE A 42 22.15 -2.78 5.11
CA PHE A 42 22.47 -1.63 4.26
C PHE A 42 23.57 -1.96 3.26
N ILE A 43 23.39 -1.56 2.00
CA ILE A 43 24.46 -1.56 0.98
C ILE A 43 25.33 -0.31 1.14
N ALA A 44 24.69 0.85 1.38
CA ALA A 44 25.38 2.10 1.66
C ALA A 44 24.63 2.88 2.73
N ARG A 45 25.33 3.43 3.71
CA ARG A 45 24.75 4.32 4.72
C ARG A 45 25.10 5.77 4.39
N MET A 46 24.22 6.68 4.76
CA MET A 46 24.56 8.11 4.74
C MET A 46 25.74 8.31 5.71
N PRO A 47 26.81 8.99 5.32
CA PRO A 47 27.89 9.35 6.23
C PRO A 47 27.35 10.10 7.46
N ALA A 48 27.87 9.79 8.64
CA ALA A 48 27.35 10.33 9.90
C ALA A 48 27.27 11.87 9.91
N GLU A 49 28.33 12.56 9.47
CA GLU A 49 28.32 14.02 9.37
C GLU A 49 27.28 14.53 8.35
N ALA A 50 27.15 13.90 7.19
CA ALA A 50 26.14 14.31 6.20
C ALA A 50 24.71 14.15 6.74
N LEU A 51 24.44 13.11 7.53
CA LEU A 51 23.14 12.93 8.18
C LEU A 51 22.88 13.96 9.28
N LEU A 52 23.90 14.29 10.07
CA LEU A 52 23.84 15.37 11.07
C LEU A 52 23.65 16.74 10.41
N ASP A 53 24.34 17.02 9.29
CA ASP A 53 24.18 18.25 8.54
C ASP A 53 22.76 18.38 7.96
N ALA A 54 22.22 17.31 7.38
CA ALA A 54 20.84 17.30 6.93
C ALA A 54 19.84 17.58 8.07
N ALA A 55 20.10 17.09 9.27
CA ALA A 55 19.28 17.39 10.46
C ALA A 55 19.41 18.85 10.91
N ARG A 56 20.63 19.43 10.86
CA ARG A 56 20.87 20.86 11.15
C ARG A 56 20.16 21.76 10.11
N GLU A 57 20.30 21.45 8.83
CA GLU A 57 19.65 22.17 7.74
C GLU A 57 18.11 22.11 7.86
N LEU A 58 17.55 20.94 8.19
CA LEU A 58 16.13 20.81 8.46
C LEU A 58 15.68 21.72 9.59
N THR A 59 16.40 21.70 10.72
CA THR A 59 16.07 22.55 11.87
C THR A 59 16.19 24.04 11.55
N ALA A 60 17.15 24.44 10.72
CA ALA A 60 17.33 25.83 10.30
C ALA A 60 16.19 26.31 9.37
N ARG A 61 15.76 25.47 8.40
CA ARG A 61 14.68 25.83 7.45
C ARG A 61 13.27 25.68 8.02
N ALA A 62 13.09 24.83 9.02
CA ALA A 62 11.82 24.55 9.66
C ALA A 62 12.04 24.39 11.18
N PRO A 63 12.21 25.52 11.91
CA PRO A 63 12.62 25.50 13.32
C PRO A 63 11.52 25.01 14.27
N GLU A 64 10.26 25.12 13.87
CA GLU A 64 9.14 24.68 14.70
C GLU A 64 9.00 23.15 14.62
N PRO A 65 9.03 22.42 15.75
CA PRO A 65 8.83 20.97 15.77
C PRO A 65 7.54 20.55 15.07
N ASN A 66 7.63 19.49 14.28
CA ASN A 66 6.48 18.93 13.55
C ASN A 66 5.79 19.89 12.55
N SER A 67 6.45 20.96 12.12
CA SER A 67 5.92 21.93 11.15
C SER A 67 5.83 21.38 9.71
N LEU A 68 6.52 20.30 9.42
CA LEU A 68 6.43 19.56 8.17
C LEU A 68 5.84 18.15 8.42
N PRO A 69 5.16 17.55 7.46
CA PRO A 69 4.51 16.24 7.65
C PRO A 69 5.42 15.14 8.18
N LEU A 70 6.67 15.08 7.71
CA LEU A 70 7.65 14.06 8.10
C LEU A 70 8.88 14.66 8.79
N TRP A 71 8.70 15.79 9.47
CA TRP A 71 9.77 16.55 10.11
C TRP A 71 10.64 15.69 11.02
N GLY A 72 11.92 15.54 10.64
CA GLY A 72 12.93 14.81 11.40
C GLY A 72 12.77 13.28 11.38
N LEU A 73 11.80 12.71 10.67
CA LEU A 73 11.61 11.26 10.63
C LEU A 73 12.70 10.58 9.79
N PRO A 74 13.50 9.65 10.36
CA PRO A 74 14.52 8.94 9.62
C PRO A 74 13.90 7.87 8.72
N PHE A 75 14.34 7.78 7.46
CA PHE A 75 13.88 6.74 6.56
C PHE A 75 15.01 6.10 5.76
N ALA A 76 14.82 4.84 5.39
CA ALA A 76 15.74 4.06 4.57
C ALA A 76 15.16 3.86 3.16
N VAL A 77 16.03 3.69 2.17
CA VAL A 77 15.64 3.62 0.76
C VAL A 77 16.22 2.36 0.13
N LYS A 78 15.39 1.51 -0.46
CA LYS A 78 15.85 0.33 -1.20
C LYS A 78 16.83 0.71 -2.31
N ASP A 79 17.90 -0.04 -2.48
CA ASP A 79 19.02 0.37 -3.31
C ASP A 79 18.76 0.32 -4.83
N ASN A 80 17.56 0.03 -5.26
CA ASN A 80 17.13 0.27 -6.65
C ASN A 80 16.38 1.60 -6.83
N ILE A 81 16.34 2.46 -5.81
CA ILE A 81 15.71 3.80 -5.84
C ILE A 81 16.81 4.84 -5.65
N ASP A 82 16.90 5.82 -6.53
CA ASP A 82 17.93 6.83 -6.55
C ASP A 82 17.86 7.79 -5.36
N VAL A 83 19.02 8.01 -4.75
CA VAL A 83 19.26 9.02 -3.72
C VAL A 83 20.52 9.80 -4.12
N ALA A 84 20.40 11.09 -4.37
CA ALA A 84 21.55 11.93 -4.70
C ALA A 84 22.60 11.91 -3.57
N GLY A 85 23.86 11.70 -3.93
CA GLY A 85 24.98 11.57 -3.00
C GLY A 85 25.20 10.16 -2.43
N LEU A 86 24.41 9.17 -2.85
CA LEU A 86 24.64 7.76 -2.58
C LEU A 86 24.56 6.93 -3.88
N PRO A 87 25.44 5.95 -4.08
CA PRO A 87 25.39 5.11 -5.27
C PRO A 87 24.09 4.30 -5.31
N THR A 88 23.63 4.02 -6.52
CA THR A 88 22.56 3.05 -6.81
C THR A 88 23.19 1.84 -7.48
N THR A 89 23.02 0.66 -6.87
CA THR A 89 23.66 -0.58 -7.34
C THR A 89 22.67 -1.68 -7.70
N ALA A 90 21.42 -1.59 -7.25
CA ALA A 90 20.40 -2.65 -7.31
C ALA A 90 20.94 -4.01 -6.79
N ALA A 91 21.78 -4.00 -5.74
CA ALA A 91 22.56 -5.12 -5.19
C ALA A 91 23.50 -5.80 -6.19
N CYS A 92 24.00 -5.07 -7.19
CA CYS A 92 25.02 -5.51 -8.12
C CYS A 92 26.16 -4.47 -8.16
N PRO A 93 27.30 -4.69 -7.48
CA PRO A 93 28.37 -3.70 -7.39
C PRO A 93 28.90 -3.21 -8.73
N ALA A 94 28.97 -4.08 -9.73
CA ALA A 94 29.42 -3.71 -11.08
C ALA A 94 28.40 -2.83 -11.84
N PHE A 95 27.13 -2.78 -11.40
CA PHE A 95 26.08 -1.92 -11.96
C PHE A 95 26.10 -0.50 -11.37
N ALA A 96 26.88 -0.24 -10.34
CA ALA A 96 26.86 1.00 -9.58
C ALA A 96 26.96 2.26 -10.44
N TYR A 97 26.12 3.24 -10.16
CA TYR A 97 26.20 4.60 -10.69
C TYR A 97 25.84 5.64 -9.64
N GLU A 98 26.32 6.86 -9.80
CA GLU A 98 25.97 8.00 -8.96
C GLU A 98 24.77 8.72 -9.60
N PRO A 99 23.58 8.72 -8.95
CA PRO A 99 22.42 9.41 -9.49
C PRO A 99 22.62 10.93 -9.43
N ALA A 100 22.30 11.62 -10.53
CA ALA A 100 22.41 13.08 -10.62
C ALA A 100 21.35 13.81 -9.76
N ALA A 101 20.27 13.15 -9.40
CA ALA A 101 19.17 13.68 -8.60
C ALA A 101 18.50 12.58 -7.79
N ASP A 102 17.75 12.96 -6.77
CA ASP A 102 16.87 12.04 -6.06
C ASP A 102 15.77 11.50 -6.98
N ALA A 103 15.34 10.26 -6.78
CA ALA A 103 14.08 9.77 -7.32
C ALA A 103 12.92 10.67 -6.88
N ALA A 104 11.88 10.79 -7.71
CA ALA A 104 10.76 11.70 -7.44
C ALA A 104 10.15 11.51 -6.04
N VAL A 105 10.02 10.26 -5.59
CA VAL A 105 9.50 9.93 -4.25
C VAL A 105 10.44 10.37 -3.13
N VAL A 106 11.76 10.21 -3.31
CA VAL A 106 12.77 10.61 -2.33
C VAL A 106 12.80 12.13 -2.18
N ALA A 107 12.76 12.86 -3.30
CA ALA A 107 12.70 14.32 -3.30
C ALA A 107 11.48 14.85 -2.53
N ARG A 108 10.30 14.24 -2.75
CA ARG A 108 9.07 14.62 -2.01
C ARG A 108 9.18 14.37 -0.52
N LEU A 109 9.72 13.22 -0.11
CA LEU A 109 9.90 12.88 1.30
C LEU A 109 10.92 13.80 1.99
N LYS A 110 12.04 14.11 1.35
CA LYS A 110 13.04 15.08 1.85
C LYS A 110 12.45 16.50 1.97
N ALA A 111 11.65 16.92 0.98
CA ALA A 111 10.94 18.20 1.04
C ALA A 111 9.95 18.27 2.21
N ALA A 112 9.30 17.14 2.56
CA ALA A 112 8.43 17.00 3.72
C ALA A 112 9.16 16.88 5.07
N GLY A 113 10.50 16.94 5.08
CA GLY A 113 11.31 16.95 6.29
C GLY A 113 11.88 15.60 6.73
N ALA A 114 11.72 14.55 5.95
CA ALA A 114 12.31 13.24 6.27
C ALA A 114 13.83 13.21 6.02
N LEU A 115 14.56 12.41 6.80
CA LEU A 115 16.01 12.26 6.78
C LEU A 115 16.42 10.87 6.27
N VAL A 116 17.18 10.82 5.15
CA VAL A 116 17.65 9.56 4.57
C VAL A 116 18.78 8.97 5.40
N VAL A 117 18.62 7.76 5.94
CA VAL A 117 19.67 7.06 6.71
C VAL A 117 20.58 6.19 5.84
N GLY A 118 20.13 5.77 4.65
CA GLY A 118 20.95 4.96 3.74
C GLY A 118 20.15 4.16 2.74
N LYS A 119 20.88 3.39 1.92
CA LYS A 119 20.41 2.51 0.87
C LYS A 119 20.38 1.06 1.38
N THR A 120 19.21 0.44 1.38
CA THR A 120 19.00 -0.90 1.93
C THR A 120 19.20 -2.01 0.90
N ASN A 121 19.64 -3.17 1.40
CA ASN A 121 19.87 -4.36 0.61
C ASN A 121 18.57 -4.96 0.03
N LEU A 122 18.72 -5.71 -1.05
CA LEU A 122 17.61 -6.31 -1.79
C LEU A 122 18.05 -7.59 -2.53
N ASP A 123 17.11 -8.44 -2.95
CA ASP A 123 17.40 -9.41 -4.00
C ASP A 123 17.80 -8.66 -5.28
N GLN A 124 18.91 -9.04 -5.89
CA GLN A 124 19.55 -8.33 -7.01
C GLN A 124 18.54 -8.04 -8.13
N PHE A 125 18.55 -6.79 -8.64
CA PHE A 125 17.59 -6.25 -9.63
C PHE A 125 16.12 -6.51 -9.27
N ALA A 126 15.81 -6.48 -7.97
CA ALA A 126 14.48 -6.74 -7.42
C ALA A 126 13.88 -8.09 -7.88
N THR A 127 14.73 -9.09 -8.16
CA THR A 127 14.32 -10.40 -8.68
C THR A 127 14.40 -11.47 -7.59
N GLY A 128 13.36 -11.52 -6.77
CA GLY A 128 13.19 -12.46 -5.65
C GLY A 128 12.13 -11.99 -4.66
N LEU A 129 11.79 -12.88 -3.71
CA LEU A 129 10.89 -12.62 -2.58
C LEU A 129 11.50 -13.07 -1.24
N ASN A 130 12.80 -13.35 -1.20
CA ASN A 130 13.41 -14.06 -0.07
C ASN A 130 14.58 -13.30 0.60
N GLY A 131 15.27 -12.38 -0.08
CA GLY A 131 16.38 -11.59 0.47
C GLY A 131 17.72 -12.30 0.49
N THR A 132 17.88 -13.46 -0.20
CA THR A 132 19.16 -14.18 -0.21
C THR A 132 20.00 -13.97 -1.46
N ARG A 133 19.47 -13.26 -2.48
CA ARG A 133 20.10 -13.06 -3.79
C ARG A 133 20.88 -11.74 -3.84
N SER A 134 21.87 -11.60 -2.97
CA SER A 134 22.67 -10.39 -2.86
C SER A 134 24.12 -10.72 -2.47
N PRO A 135 25.13 -10.11 -3.14
CA PRO A 135 26.53 -10.25 -2.73
C PRO A 135 26.85 -9.56 -1.41
N HIS A 136 25.98 -8.66 -0.92
CA HIS A 136 26.12 -8.00 0.38
C HIS A 136 25.63 -8.84 1.56
N GLY A 137 25.31 -10.12 1.33
CA GLY A 137 24.74 -11.01 2.34
C GLY A 137 23.21 -11.00 2.33
N ALA A 138 22.64 -11.84 3.20
CA ALA A 138 21.20 -11.96 3.37
C ALA A 138 20.76 -11.30 4.68
N PRO A 139 20.01 -10.19 4.65
CA PRO A 139 19.39 -9.67 5.86
C PRO A 139 18.54 -10.76 6.51
N ARG A 140 18.73 -10.98 7.81
CA ARG A 140 18.05 -12.05 8.56
C ARG A 140 16.75 -11.54 9.15
N SER A 141 15.80 -12.46 9.37
CA SER A 141 14.64 -12.16 10.20
C SER A 141 15.08 -11.64 11.56
N VAL A 142 14.48 -10.56 12.05
CA VAL A 142 14.77 -10.00 13.39
C VAL A 142 14.28 -10.89 14.53
N PHE A 143 13.46 -11.91 14.23
CA PHE A 143 12.88 -12.84 15.21
C PHE A 143 13.68 -14.13 15.34
N ASP A 144 14.29 -14.59 14.24
CA ASP A 144 15.17 -15.76 14.23
C ASP A 144 16.14 -15.64 13.04
N ALA A 145 17.41 -15.49 13.35
CA ALA A 145 18.47 -15.31 12.35
C ALA A 145 18.70 -16.51 11.42
N ALA A 146 18.09 -17.67 11.69
CA ALA A 146 18.12 -18.81 10.78
C ALA A 146 17.19 -18.60 9.57
N TYR A 147 16.18 -17.73 9.69
CA TYR A 147 15.14 -17.53 8.68
C TYR A 147 15.40 -16.30 7.79
N VAL A 148 14.84 -16.35 6.58
CA VAL A 148 14.86 -15.24 5.64
C VAL A 148 14.00 -14.08 6.17
N SER A 149 14.39 -12.84 5.84
CA SER A 149 13.60 -11.64 6.15
C SER A 149 12.53 -11.33 5.09
N GLY A 150 12.43 -12.15 4.04
CA GLY A 150 11.63 -11.84 2.85
C GLY A 150 12.37 -10.88 1.92
N GLY A 151 11.84 -10.73 0.71
CA GLY A 151 12.43 -9.92 -0.37
C GLY A 151 11.36 -9.49 -1.40
N SER A 152 11.77 -8.81 -2.44
CA SER A 152 13.14 -8.35 -2.69
C SER A 152 13.57 -7.18 -1.79
N SER A 153 12.70 -6.48 -1.09
CA SER A 153 13.00 -5.34 -0.20
C SER A 153 13.45 -5.79 1.20
N SER A 154 14.43 -6.69 1.25
CA SER A 154 14.84 -7.39 2.47
C SER A 154 15.39 -6.44 3.55
N GLY A 155 16.37 -5.63 3.22
CA GLY A 155 16.95 -4.65 4.13
C GLY A 155 15.95 -3.58 4.57
N SER A 156 15.00 -3.19 3.69
CA SER A 156 13.96 -2.21 4.02
C SER A 156 13.02 -2.71 5.11
N GLY A 157 12.57 -3.98 5.01
CA GLY A 157 11.74 -4.60 6.05
C GLY A 157 12.46 -4.69 7.39
N VAL A 158 13.71 -5.18 7.38
CA VAL A 158 14.53 -5.30 8.59
C VAL A 158 14.84 -3.94 9.22
N ALA A 159 15.14 -2.91 8.41
CA ALA A 159 15.47 -1.58 8.92
C ALA A 159 14.33 -0.99 9.77
N VAL A 160 13.07 -1.15 9.37
CA VAL A 160 11.92 -0.72 10.16
C VAL A 160 11.72 -1.60 11.38
N ALA A 161 11.73 -2.92 11.20
CA ALA A 161 11.47 -3.86 12.30
C ALA A 161 12.49 -3.78 13.43
N ALA A 162 13.75 -3.47 13.11
CA ALA A 162 14.85 -3.32 14.07
C ALA A 162 14.99 -1.89 14.61
N GLY A 163 14.10 -0.96 14.27
CA GLY A 163 14.16 0.44 14.71
C GLY A 163 15.35 1.22 14.17
N LEU A 164 15.85 0.89 12.98
CA LEU A 164 16.93 1.59 12.29
C LEU A 164 16.41 2.77 11.45
N SER A 165 15.11 2.78 11.20
CA SER A 165 14.38 3.85 10.52
C SER A 165 12.93 3.85 10.96
N ALA A 166 12.25 5.01 10.89
CA ALA A 166 10.84 5.13 11.23
C ALA A 166 9.93 4.54 10.13
N PHE A 167 10.38 4.64 8.89
CA PHE A 167 9.78 3.98 7.74
C PHE A 167 10.86 3.70 6.69
N SER A 168 10.54 2.90 5.70
CA SER A 168 11.46 2.67 4.59
C SER A 168 10.73 2.50 3.27
N LEU A 169 11.42 2.82 2.18
CA LEU A 169 10.95 2.58 0.83
C LEU A 169 11.41 1.21 0.33
N GLY A 170 10.48 0.52 -0.29
CA GLY A 170 10.72 -0.66 -1.10
C GLY A 170 10.13 -0.51 -2.49
N THR A 171 10.19 -1.60 -3.27
CA THR A 171 9.45 -1.73 -4.52
C THR A 171 8.66 -3.03 -4.51
N ASP A 172 7.56 -3.08 -5.24
CA ASP A 172 6.73 -4.28 -5.36
C ASP A 172 6.37 -4.51 -6.83
N THR A 173 6.83 -5.63 -7.36
CA THR A 173 6.46 -6.17 -8.67
C THR A 173 5.59 -7.40 -8.49
N ALA A 174 5.95 -8.21 -7.48
CA ALA A 174 5.43 -9.54 -7.21
C ALA A 174 4.89 -9.71 -5.78
N GLY A 175 5.26 -8.82 -4.88
CA GLY A 175 4.99 -8.95 -3.44
C GLY A 175 6.13 -8.40 -2.59
N SER A 176 7.15 -7.81 -3.23
CA SER A 176 8.36 -7.35 -2.54
C SER A 176 8.16 -6.17 -1.57
N GLY A 177 6.99 -5.54 -1.58
CA GLY A 177 6.55 -4.54 -0.60
C GLY A 177 5.65 -5.14 0.50
N ARG A 178 5.33 -6.43 0.43
CA ARG A 178 4.38 -7.10 1.33
C ARG A 178 4.99 -8.29 2.03
N VAL A 179 5.70 -9.17 1.33
CA VAL A 179 6.33 -10.37 1.92
C VAL A 179 7.34 -10.00 3.02
N PRO A 180 8.28 -9.02 2.83
CA PRO A 180 9.14 -8.59 3.92
C PRO A 180 8.38 -8.00 5.11
N ALA A 181 7.24 -7.34 4.89
CA ALA A 181 6.41 -6.83 5.98
C ALA A 181 5.88 -7.97 6.84
N ALA A 182 5.33 -9.02 6.22
CA ALA A 182 4.80 -10.19 6.93
C ALA A 182 5.87 -10.95 7.73
N PHE A 183 7.10 -11.05 7.20
CA PHE A 183 8.20 -11.77 7.85
C PHE A 183 8.92 -10.97 8.93
N ASN A 184 8.64 -9.67 9.05
CA ASN A 184 9.25 -8.78 10.03
C ASN A 184 8.24 -8.11 10.97
N ASN A 185 6.99 -8.60 11.03
CA ASN A 185 5.93 -8.08 11.92
C ASN A 185 5.73 -6.56 11.76
N ILE A 186 5.71 -6.07 10.53
CA ILE A 186 5.48 -4.66 10.19
C ILE A 186 4.41 -4.54 9.11
N VAL A 187 4.02 -3.30 8.82
CA VAL A 187 3.05 -2.97 7.77
C VAL A 187 3.76 -2.71 6.44
N GLY A 188 3.18 -3.22 5.35
CA GLY A 188 3.61 -2.93 3.98
C GLY A 188 2.48 -2.30 3.17
N ILE A 189 2.68 -1.06 2.72
CA ILE A 189 1.72 -0.34 1.88
C ILE A 189 2.14 -0.45 0.42
N LYS A 190 1.35 -1.16 -0.37
CA LYS A 190 1.51 -1.25 -1.82
C LYS A 190 0.44 -0.37 -2.50
N PRO A 191 0.82 0.79 -3.02
CA PRO A 191 -0.14 1.67 -3.70
C PRO A 191 -0.65 1.07 -5.01
N SER A 192 -1.76 1.59 -5.49
CA SER A 192 -2.25 1.34 -6.85
C SER A 192 -1.20 1.76 -7.88
N PRO A 193 -0.90 0.96 -8.92
CA PRO A 193 0.09 1.31 -9.94
C PRO A 193 -0.16 2.67 -10.58
N GLY A 194 0.91 3.44 -10.75
CA GLY A 194 0.91 4.79 -11.31
C GLY A 194 0.47 5.91 -10.37
N ARG A 195 0.04 5.59 -9.15
CA ARG A 195 -0.31 6.60 -8.13
C ARG A 195 0.93 7.28 -7.54
N VAL A 196 1.99 6.52 -7.35
CA VAL A 196 3.31 6.97 -6.89
C VAL A 196 4.28 6.85 -8.07
N SER A 197 5.05 7.91 -8.33
CA SER A 197 6.03 7.93 -9.43
C SER A 197 7.14 6.90 -9.23
N THR A 198 7.54 6.27 -10.33
CA THR A 198 8.70 5.38 -10.44
C THR A 198 9.91 6.04 -11.12
N SER A 199 9.88 7.37 -11.35
CA SER A 199 11.05 8.10 -11.86
C SER A 199 12.23 8.01 -10.88
N GLY A 200 13.40 7.60 -11.38
CA GLY A 200 14.58 7.33 -10.56
C GLY A 200 14.58 5.96 -9.88
N VAL A 201 13.83 4.99 -10.42
CA VAL A 201 13.82 3.59 -9.96
C VAL A 201 14.40 2.68 -11.00
N VAL A 202 15.40 1.87 -10.65
CA VAL A 202 15.87 0.75 -11.50
C VAL A 202 14.76 -0.30 -11.50
N PRO A 203 14.13 -0.56 -12.65
CA PRO A 203 12.94 -1.40 -12.71
C PRO A 203 13.27 -2.90 -12.66
N ALA A 204 12.28 -3.67 -12.18
CA ALA A 204 12.19 -5.11 -12.43
C ALA A 204 11.26 -5.39 -13.63
N CYS A 205 9.99 -4.98 -13.52
CA CYS A 205 9.01 -4.96 -14.61
C CYS A 205 8.36 -3.58 -14.62
N ARG A 206 8.88 -2.69 -15.45
CA ARG A 206 8.53 -1.26 -15.45
C ARG A 206 7.03 -1.00 -15.59
N SER A 207 6.33 -1.86 -16.33
CA SER A 207 4.89 -1.72 -16.59
C SER A 207 4.00 -1.97 -15.37
N ILE A 208 4.54 -2.63 -14.32
CA ILE A 208 3.78 -3.05 -13.15
C ILE A 208 4.46 -2.75 -11.81
N ASP A 209 5.68 -2.22 -11.82
CA ASP A 209 6.40 -1.86 -10.60
C ASP A 209 5.71 -0.73 -9.86
N VAL A 210 5.78 -0.78 -8.53
CA VAL A 210 5.35 0.31 -7.67
C VAL A 210 6.37 0.54 -6.55
N VAL A 211 6.54 1.80 -6.11
CA VAL A 211 7.26 2.11 -4.88
C VAL A 211 6.34 1.89 -3.69
N THR A 212 6.84 1.25 -2.64
CA THR A 212 6.09 0.83 -1.45
C THR A 212 6.67 1.43 -0.18
N VAL A 213 5.85 1.48 0.87
CA VAL A 213 6.27 1.92 2.20
C VAL A 213 6.20 0.77 3.19
N PHE A 214 7.24 0.62 3.99
CA PHE A 214 7.22 -0.18 5.22
C PHE A 214 7.17 0.76 6.42
N ALA A 215 6.33 0.44 7.40
CA ALA A 215 6.19 1.19 8.65
C ALA A 215 5.72 0.26 9.77
N THR A 216 5.76 0.71 11.02
CA THR A 216 5.30 -0.09 12.17
C THR A 216 3.78 -0.09 12.32
N SER A 217 3.09 0.86 11.69
CA SER A 217 1.64 0.98 11.71
C SER A 217 1.05 1.33 10.34
N VAL A 218 -0.24 1.03 10.15
CA VAL A 218 -0.96 1.43 8.93
C VAL A 218 -1.05 2.95 8.82
N ALA A 219 -1.22 3.65 9.93
CA ALA A 219 -1.30 5.12 9.97
C ALA A 219 -0.01 5.75 9.44
N ASP A 220 1.16 5.34 9.96
CA ASP A 220 2.46 5.84 9.55
C ASP A 220 2.75 5.53 8.08
N GLY A 221 2.45 4.28 7.66
CA GLY A 221 2.65 3.86 6.27
C GLY A 221 1.80 4.64 5.27
N LEU A 222 0.53 4.90 5.59
CA LEU A 222 -0.35 5.71 4.75
C LEU A 222 0.07 7.18 4.73
N GLU A 223 0.55 7.73 5.86
CA GLU A 223 1.03 9.11 5.91
C GLU A 223 2.25 9.30 5.01
N ALA A 224 3.26 8.43 5.11
CA ALA A 224 4.42 8.47 4.24
C ALA A 224 4.03 8.31 2.76
N ARG A 225 3.09 7.39 2.45
CA ARG A 225 2.60 7.19 1.09
C ARG A 225 1.90 8.45 0.55
N ARG A 226 1.06 9.14 1.34
CA ARG A 226 0.38 10.38 0.93
C ARG A 226 1.37 11.47 0.50
N VAL A 227 2.51 11.56 1.18
CA VAL A 227 3.59 12.50 0.79
C VAL A 227 4.21 12.13 -0.56
N MET A 228 4.29 10.84 -0.88
CA MET A 228 4.81 10.38 -2.17
C MET A 228 3.81 10.50 -3.31
N ASP A 229 2.49 10.57 -3.02
CA ASP A 229 1.43 10.66 -4.03
C ASP A 229 1.60 11.90 -4.93
N GLY A 230 1.21 11.74 -6.18
CA GLY A 230 1.09 12.87 -7.11
C GLY A 230 1.56 12.52 -8.51
N PHE A 231 0.95 13.18 -9.47
CA PHE A 231 1.30 13.05 -10.88
C PHE A 231 2.74 13.51 -11.14
N ASP A 232 3.43 12.74 -11.97
CA ASP A 232 4.78 13.03 -12.46
C ASP A 232 4.80 12.88 -13.98
N ALA A 233 4.96 13.99 -14.69
CA ALA A 233 4.99 14.01 -16.16
C ALA A 233 6.21 13.28 -16.75
N ALA A 234 7.27 13.03 -15.97
CA ALA A 234 8.45 12.27 -16.40
C ALA A 234 8.24 10.75 -16.33
N ASP A 235 7.25 10.27 -15.57
CA ASP A 235 6.89 8.87 -15.48
C ASP A 235 5.70 8.56 -16.39
N VAL A 236 5.94 7.80 -17.46
CA VAL A 236 4.90 7.43 -18.45
C VAL A 236 3.75 6.59 -17.87
N TYR A 237 3.96 5.97 -16.71
CA TYR A 237 2.93 5.21 -16.00
C TYR A 237 2.24 6.02 -14.90
N SER A 238 2.75 7.24 -14.59
CA SER A 238 2.14 8.09 -13.58
C SER A 238 0.76 8.57 -14.01
N ARG A 239 -0.15 8.66 -13.05
CA ARG A 239 -1.52 9.12 -13.27
C ARG A 239 -1.97 10.02 -12.12
N ALA A 240 -2.98 10.83 -12.39
CA ALA A 240 -3.60 11.64 -11.34
C ALA A 240 -4.16 10.73 -10.24
N ALA A 241 -4.00 11.17 -8.99
CA ALA A 241 -4.58 10.47 -7.85
C ALA A 241 -6.11 10.45 -7.95
N ALA A 242 -6.68 9.28 -7.71
CA ALA A 242 -8.11 9.08 -7.58
C ALA A 242 -8.38 8.31 -6.28
N THR A 243 -9.59 8.39 -5.76
CA THR A 243 -10.01 7.66 -4.56
C THR A 243 -11.33 6.96 -4.84
N THR A 244 -11.34 5.65 -4.66
CA THR A 244 -12.54 4.81 -4.73
C THR A 244 -12.94 4.46 -3.30
N PRO A 245 -14.13 4.84 -2.85
CA PRO A 245 -14.59 4.46 -1.52
C PRO A 245 -14.91 2.97 -1.46
N LEU A 246 -14.79 2.40 -0.26
CA LEU A 246 -15.29 1.07 0.07
C LEU A 246 -16.53 1.18 0.98
N PRO A 247 -17.44 0.20 0.95
CA PRO A 247 -18.60 0.22 1.85
C PRO A 247 -18.15 0.13 3.32
N PRO A 248 -18.92 0.70 4.25
CA PRO A 248 -18.58 0.69 5.68
C PRO A 248 -18.54 -0.73 6.28
N VAL A 249 -19.29 -1.67 5.74
CA VAL A 249 -19.23 -3.10 6.05
C VAL A 249 -18.67 -3.83 4.85
N LEU A 250 -17.44 -4.32 4.97
CA LEU A 250 -16.73 -4.99 3.87
C LEU A 250 -17.23 -6.42 3.66
N ARG A 251 -17.45 -6.78 2.38
CA ARG A 251 -17.49 -8.18 1.96
C ARG A 251 -16.06 -8.59 1.61
N LEU A 252 -15.45 -9.40 2.49
CA LEU A 252 -14.09 -9.87 2.32
C LEU A 252 -14.05 -11.23 1.64
N GLY A 253 -13.46 -11.29 0.47
CA GLY A 253 -13.19 -12.53 -0.25
C GLY A 253 -12.08 -13.32 0.44
N VAL A 254 -12.38 -14.57 0.76
CA VAL A 254 -11.43 -15.55 1.28
C VAL A 254 -11.41 -16.73 0.32
N PRO A 255 -10.23 -17.23 -0.14
CA PRO A 255 -10.18 -18.35 -1.05
C PRO A 255 -10.97 -19.55 -0.53
N VAL A 256 -11.62 -20.30 -1.41
CA VAL A 256 -12.24 -21.59 -1.04
C VAL A 256 -11.18 -22.52 -0.43
N PRO A 257 -11.54 -23.46 0.46
CA PRO A 257 -10.58 -24.29 1.20
C PRO A 257 -9.55 -24.98 0.31
N GLU A 258 -9.94 -25.43 -0.88
CA GLU A 258 -9.10 -26.13 -1.84
C GLU A 258 -7.97 -25.26 -2.43
N GLU A 259 -8.12 -23.93 -2.38
CA GLU A 259 -7.13 -22.97 -2.85
C GLU A 259 -6.24 -22.39 -1.71
N ARG A 260 -6.51 -22.76 -0.44
CA ARG A 260 -5.73 -22.36 0.75
C ARG A 260 -4.50 -23.23 0.93
N GLU A 261 -3.53 -23.12 0.02
CA GLU A 261 -2.30 -23.91 0.06
C GLU A 261 -1.25 -23.28 1.00
N PHE A 262 -0.78 -24.03 1.98
CA PHE A 262 0.25 -23.64 2.94
C PHE A 262 1.51 -24.53 2.90
N PHE A 263 1.62 -25.42 1.91
CA PHE A 263 2.78 -26.31 1.71
C PHE A 263 3.17 -27.11 2.97
N GLY A 264 2.18 -27.53 3.75
CA GLY A 264 2.39 -28.28 4.99
C GLY A 264 2.66 -27.40 6.22
N ASN A 265 2.69 -26.07 6.12
CA ASN A 265 2.84 -25.17 7.27
C ASN A 265 1.52 -25.01 8.03
N ALA A 266 1.23 -25.97 8.92
CA ALA A 266 -0.01 -26.00 9.70
C ALA A 266 -0.13 -24.78 10.65
N ALA A 267 0.99 -24.21 11.12
CA ALA A 267 0.98 -23.05 11.98
C ALA A 267 0.48 -21.81 11.22
N TYR A 268 0.95 -21.59 10.00
CA TYR A 268 0.48 -20.48 9.16
C TYR A 268 -0.98 -20.67 8.74
N ALA A 269 -1.40 -21.90 8.44
CA ALA A 269 -2.80 -22.20 8.15
C ALA A 269 -3.72 -21.83 9.33
N ALA A 270 -3.35 -22.23 10.55
CA ALA A 270 -4.10 -21.90 11.77
C ALA A 270 -4.15 -20.39 12.04
N LEU A 271 -3.05 -19.67 11.83
CA LEU A 271 -3.00 -18.20 12.00
C LEU A 271 -3.86 -17.49 10.94
N TYR A 272 -3.96 -18.03 9.74
CA TYR A 272 -4.85 -17.50 8.71
C TYR A 272 -6.32 -17.66 9.08
N GLU A 273 -6.73 -18.83 9.56
CA GLU A 273 -8.10 -19.04 10.07
C GLU A 273 -8.41 -18.07 11.23
N ALA A 274 -7.47 -17.88 12.16
CA ALA A 274 -7.62 -16.90 13.23
C ALA A 274 -7.77 -15.45 12.71
N ALA A 275 -7.08 -15.09 11.62
CA ALA A 275 -7.22 -13.78 10.98
C ALA A 275 -8.60 -13.61 10.31
N ILE A 276 -9.15 -14.67 9.70
CA ILE A 276 -10.51 -14.67 9.14
C ILE A 276 -11.55 -14.43 10.25
N GLU A 277 -11.44 -15.15 11.39
CA GLU A 277 -12.36 -14.96 12.51
C GLU A 277 -12.24 -13.56 13.11
N ARG A 278 -11.03 -13.03 13.19
CA ARG A 278 -10.79 -11.64 13.63
C ARG A 278 -11.45 -10.63 12.68
N ALA A 279 -11.34 -10.82 11.37
CA ALA A 279 -12.02 -9.96 10.41
C ALA A 279 -13.55 -10.03 10.54
N ARG A 280 -14.10 -11.21 10.82
CA ARG A 280 -15.53 -11.40 11.10
C ARG A 280 -15.95 -10.67 12.38
N SER A 281 -15.17 -10.76 13.44
CA SER A 281 -15.45 -10.07 14.71
C SER A 281 -15.39 -8.55 14.59
N LEU A 282 -14.65 -8.02 13.62
CA LEU A 282 -14.61 -6.59 13.26
C LEU A 282 -15.77 -6.16 12.35
N GLY A 283 -16.73 -7.05 12.08
CA GLY A 283 -17.94 -6.75 11.32
C GLY A 283 -17.88 -7.02 9.83
N ALA A 284 -16.80 -7.58 9.30
CA ALA A 284 -16.74 -7.94 7.90
C ALA A 284 -17.59 -9.19 7.57
N THR A 285 -18.21 -9.19 6.40
CA THR A 285 -18.86 -10.38 5.84
C THR A 285 -17.84 -11.20 5.07
N ILE A 286 -17.60 -12.44 5.48
CA ILE A 286 -16.66 -13.34 4.83
C ILE A 286 -17.35 -14.08 3.68
N VAL A 287 -16.83 -13.94 2.47
CA VAL A 287 -17.38 -14.50 1.24
C VAL A 287 -16.34 -15.46 0.61
N PRO A 288 -16.62 -16.75 0.50
CA PRO A 288 -15.77 -17.67 -0.26
C PRO A 288 -15.73 -17.27 -1.75
N PHE A 289 -14.52 -17.29 -2.35
CA PHE A 289 -14.35 -16.98 -3.77
C PHE A 289 -13.37 -17.95 -4.44
N ASP A 290 -13.48 -18.09 -5.76
CA ASP A 290 -12.55 -18.89 -6.57
C ASP A 290 -11.26 -18.09 -6.81
N TYR A 291 -10.17 -18.52 -6.16
CA TYR A 291 -8.85 -17.89 -6.30
C TYR A 291 -8.12 -18.30 -7.60
N ARG A 292 -8.58 -19.29 -8.32
CA ARG A 292 -7.89 -19.83 -9.49
C ARG A 292 -7.54 -18.79 -10.57
N PRO A 293 -8.44 -17.87 -11.00
CA PRO A 293 -8.08 -16.85 -12.01
C PRO A 293 -6.95 -15.92 -11.54
N PHE A 294 -6.89 -15.64 -10.24
CA PHE A 294 -5.84 -14.81 -9.64
C PHE A 294 -4.50 -15.53 -9.60
N ARG A 295 -4.51 -16.83 -9.23
CA ARG A 295 -3.33 -17.70 -9.20
C ARG A 295 -2.75 -17.93 -10.60
N GLU A 296 -3.60 -18.15 -11.59
CA GLU A 296 -3.19 -18.33 -12.98
C GLU A 296 -2.60 -17.04 -13.58
N ALA A 297 -3.17 -15.88 -13.25
CA ALA A 297 -2.56 -14.60 -13.58
C ALA A 297 -1.20 -14.40 -12.89
N ALA A 298 -1.09 -14.75 -11.61
CA ALA A 298 0.15 -14.68 -10.84
C ALA A 298 1.29 -15.48 -11.47
N ALA A 299 0.99 -16.67 -12.01
CA ALA A 299 1.97 -17.54 -12.67
C ALA A 299 2.60 -16.90 -13.91
N LEU A 300 1.85 -16.04 -14.64
CA LEU A 300 2.37 -15.35 -15.83
C LEU A 300 3.61 -14.49 -15.57
N LEU A 301 3.85 -14.09 -14.32
CA LEU A 301 4.99 -13.21 -14.00
C LEU A 301 6.34 -13.87 -14.25
N TYR A 302 6.42 -15.18 -14.07
CA TYR A 302 7.64 -15.97 -14.26
C TYR A 302 7.50 -17.03 -15.35
N ASP A 303 6.29 -17.54 -15.61
CA ASP A 303 6.00 -18.54 -16.66
C ASP A 303 5.56 -17.86 -17.98
N GLY A 304 5.34 -16.56 -17.96
CA GLY A 304 4.93 -15.74 -19.10
C GLY A 304 6.00 -14.74 -19.55
N PRO A 305 5.66 -13.85 -20.49
CA PRO A 305 6.63 -12.98 -21.15
C PRO A 305 7.15 -11.83 -20.28
N TRP A 306 6.69 -11.66 -19.03
CA TRP A 306 7.20 -10.59 -18.16
C TRP A 306 8.65 -10.81 -17.71
N VAL A 307 9.19 -12.03 -17.86
CA VAL A 307 10.64 -12.27 -17.73
C VAL A 307 11.42 -11.58 -18.85
N ALA A 308 10.83 -11.37 -20.05
CA ALA A 308 11.45 -10.60 -21.11
C ALA A 308 11.51 -9.09 -20.77
N GLU A 309 10.52 -8.54 -20.07
CA GLU A 309 10.57 -7.17 -19.55
C GLU A 309 11.68 -7.01 -18.51
N ARG A 310 11.88 -8.01 -17.63
CA ARG A 310 13.02 -8.06 -16.69
C ARG A 310 14.36 -8.08 -17.44
N LEU A 311 14.50 -8.93 -18.44
CA LEU A 311 15.71 -8.98 -19.26
C LEU A 311 15.94 -7.63 -19.95
N HIS A 312 14.92 -7.03 -20.57
CA HIS A 312 15.00 -5.72 -21.21
C HIS A 312 15.54 -4.64 -20.27
N ALA A 313 15.09 -4.63 -19.00
CA ALA A 313 15.52 -3.66 -17.99
C ALA A 313 17.03 -3.69 -17.73
N VAL A 314 17.67 -4.86 -17.86
CA VAL A 314 19.09 -5.08 -17.55
C VAL A 314 19.93 -5.50 -18.77
N THR A 315 19.36 -5.56 -19.98
CA THR A 315 20.04 -6.08 -21.19
C THR A 315 21.40 -5.45 -21.44
N PRO A 316 21.58 -4.11 -21.44
CA PRO A 316 22.92 -3.53 -21.72
C PRO A 316 23.98 -4.01 -20.73
N PHE A 317 23.60 -4.22 -19.47
CA PHE A 317 24.49 -4.69 -18.42
C PHE A 317 24.79 -6.19 -18.56
N VAL A 318 23.76 -7.02 -18.78
CA VAL A 318 23.91 -8.47 -18.90
C VAL A 318 24.86 -8.84 -20.04
N GLU A 319 24.82 -8.14 -21.17
CA GLU A 319 25.68 -8.44 -22.34
C GLU A 319 27.19 -8.34 -22.04
N THR A 320 27.58 -7.54 -21.06
CA THR A 320 28.99 -7.27 -20.74
C THR A 320 29.40 -7.74 -19.34
N HIS A 321 28.44 -7.97 -18.40
CA HIS A 321 28.71 -8.20 -16.98
C HIS A 321 28.00 -9.42 -16.42
N ARG A 322 27.79 -10.47 -17.24
CA ARG A 322 27.11 -11.72 -16.82
C ARG A 322 27.71 -12.33 -15.55
N GLY A 323 29.03 -12.29 -15.41
CA GLY A 323 29.76 -12.86 -14.27
C GLY A 323 29.57 -12.10 -12.96
N ASP A 324 29.04 -10.88 -13.00
CA ASP A 324 28.79 -10.03 -11.83
C ASP A 324 27.36 -10.20 -11.27
N MET A 325 26.51 -10.96 -11.98
CA MET A 325 25.14 -11.21 -11.55
C MET A 325 25.04 -12.42 -10.63
N ASP A 326 24.08 -12.36 -9.70
CA ASP A 326 23.64 -13.55 -8.96
C ASP A 326 23.20 -14.66 -9.93
N PRO A 327 23.70 -15.90 -9.80
CA PRO A 327 23.44 -16.96 -10.78
C PRO A 327 21.96 -17.30 -10.93
N VAL A 328 21.17 -17.21 -9.86
CA VAL A 328 19.72 -17.49 -9.90
C VAL A 328 18.99 -16.37 -10.63
N VAL A 329 19.37 -15.11 -10.36
CA VAL A 329 18.80 -13.94 -11.05
C VAL A 329 19.15 -13.98 -12.54
N LEU A 330 20.40 -14.25 -12.87
CA LEU A 330 20.85 -14.41 -14.26
C LEU A 330 20.06 -15.50 -14.98
N GLY A 331 19.91 -16.68 -14.36
CA GLY A 331 19.14 -17.79 -14.95
C GLY A 331 17.68 -17.42 -15.21
N ILE A 332 17.06 -16.65 -14.33
CA ILE A 332 15.66 -16.18 -14.50
C ILE A 332 15.57 -15.22 -15.69
N VAL A 333 16.39 -14.18 -15.74
CA VAL A 333 16.29 -13.15 -16.81
C VAL A 333 16.68 -13.73 -18.16
N GLU A 334 17.69 -14.59 -18.23
CA GLU A 334 18.11 -15.24 -19.47
C GLU A 334 17.15 -16.29 -19.98
N GLY A 335 16.28 -16.83 -19.13
CA GLY A 335 15.16 -17.68 -19.54
C GLY A 335 14.22 -16.99 -20.53
N ALA A 336 14.26 -15.66 -20.59
CA ALA A 336 13.54 -14.88 -21.61
C ALA A 336 14.16 -14.88 -23.00
N ARG A 337 15.44 -15.32 -23.14
CA ARG A 337 16.09 -15.35 -24.45
C ARG A 337 15.35 -16.30 -25.38
N GLY A 338 15.00 -15.82 -26.54
CA GLY A 338 14.22 -16.55 -27.54
C GLY A 338 12.72 -16.32 -27.47
N MET A 339 12.21 -15.60 -26.45
CA MET A 339 10.83 -15.12 -26.48
C MET A 339 10.61 -14.09 -27.60
N THR A 340 9.50 -14.23 -28.29
CA THR A 340 9.12 -13.41 -29.45
C THR A 340 8.08 -12.37 -29.07
N ALA A 341 7.80 -11.42 -29.97
CA ALA A 341 6.66 -10.53 -29.82
C ALA A 341 5.33 -11.26 -29.78
N MET A 342 5.22 -12.44 -30.43
CA MET A 342 4.00 -13.27 -30.36
C MET A 342 3.79 -13.80 -28.94
N ASP A 343 4.83 -14.28 -28.28
CA ASP A 343 4.74 -14.72 -26.88
C ASP A 343 4.30 -13.58 -25.95
N ALA A 344 4.77 -12.37 -26.22
CA ALA A 344 4.35 -11.19 -25.45
C ALA A 344 2.85 -10.89 -25.62
N PHE A 345 2.33 -10.95 -26.84
CA PHE A 345 0.89 -10.77 -27.09
C PHE A 345 0.05 -11.90 -26.53
N ASP A 346 0.50 -13.15 -26.66
CA ASP A 346 -0.19 -14.31 -26.06
C ASP A 346 -0.27 -14.17 -24.54
N GLY A 347 0.79 -13.72 -23.88
CA GLY A 347 0.79 -13.43 -22.46
C GLY A 347 -0.23 -12.33 -22.09
N GLN A 348 -0.32 -11.25 -22.87
CA GLN A 348 -1.29 -10.18 -22.67
C GLN A 348 -2.73 -10.66 -22.86
N TYR A 349 -3.00 -11.49 -23.89
CA TYR A 349 -4.33 -12.06 -24.12
C TYR A 349 -4.74 -13.00 -22.99
N ARG A 350 -3.83 -13.85 -22.51
CA ARG A 350 -4.06 -14.70 -21.34
C ARG A 350 -4.35 -13.88 -20.08
N LEU A 351 -3.57 -12.82 -19.82
CA LEU A 351 -3.82 -11.93 -18.68
C LEU A 351 -5.20 -11.25 -18.78
N ALA A 352 -5.60 -10.82 -19.98
CA ALA A 352 -6.91 -10.22 -20.20
C ALA A 352 -8.04 -11.23 -19.93
N ALA A 353 -7.86 -12.50 -20.33
CA ALA A 353 -8.83 -13.57 -20.05
C ALA A 353 -8.94 -13.85 -18.53
N PHE A 354 -7.80 -13.89 -17.81
CA PHE A 354 -7.82 -14.09 -16.35
C PHE A 354 -8.44 -12.88 -15.62
N ARG A 355 -8.19 -11.63 -16.08
CA ARG A 355 -8.86 -10.44 -15.54
C ARG A 355 -10.38 -10.54 -15.71
N ARG A 356 -10.84 -10.95 -16.91
CA ARG A 356 -12.28 -11.13 -17.18
C ARG A 356 -12.89 -12.22 -16.28
N ALA A 357 -12.20 -13.34 -16.06
CA ALA A 357 -12.66 -14.38 -15.16
C ALA A 357 -12.72 -13.88 -13.70
N ALA A 358 -11.74 -13.10 -13.27
CA ALA A 358 -11.69 -12.52 -11.93
C ALA A 358 -12.77 -11.45 -11.69
N GLU A 359 -13.30 -10.77 -12.73
CA GLU A 359 -14.40 -9.79 -12.57
C GLU A 359 -15.63 -10.41 -11.92
N ALA A 360 -15.95 -11.69 -12.24
CA ALA A 360 -17.06 -12.40 -11.64
C ALA A 360 -16.86 -12.63 -10.12
N GLU A 361 -15.62 -12.78 -9.69
CA GLU A 361 -15.27 -12.94 -8.28
C GLU A 361 -15.24 -11.56 -7.58
N TRP A 362 -14.69 -10.53 -8.21
CA TRP A 362 -14.74 -9.16 -7.70
C TRP A 362 -16.17 -8.62 -7.50
N ALA A 363 -17.14 -9.05 -8.31
CA ALA A 363 -18.54 -8.65 -8.13
C ALA A 363 -19.16 -9.14 -6.79
N LYS A 364 -18.59 -10.19 -6.18
CA LYS A 364 -19.06 -10.77 -4.92
C LYS A 364 -18.49 -10.05 -3.69
N VAL A 365 -17.35 -9.36 -3.82
CA VAL A 365 -16.52 -8.88 -2.71
C VAL A 365 -16.05 -7.45 -2.92
N ASP A 366 -15.69 -6.78 -1.84
CA ASP A 366 -15.17 -5.41 -1.86
C ASP A 366 -13.64 -5.38 -1.73
N ALA A 367 -13.07 -6.37 -1.04
CA ALA A 367 -11.64 -6.61 -0.91
C ALA A 367 -11.38 -8.10 -0.68
N LEU A 368 -10.13 -8.52 -0.87
CA LEU A 368 -9.67 -9.88 -0.57
C LEU A 368 -8.87 -9.85 0.74
N LEU A 369 -9.10 -10.82 1.61
CA LEU A 369 -8.25 -11.12 2.75
C LEU A 369 -7.45 -12.39 2.42
N LEU A 370 -6.14 -12.25 2.27
CA LEU A 370 -5.24 -13.32 1.83
C LEU A 370 -4.07 -13.46 2.80
N PRO A 371 -3.45 -14.66 2.94
CA PRO A 371 -2.12 -14.75 3.53
C PRO A 371 -1.17 -13.86 2.70
N THR A 372 -0.23 -13.17 3.34
CA THR A 372 0.80 -12.46 2.57
C THR A 372 1.79 -13.45 1.96
N SER A 373 2.21 -14.44 2.74
CA SER A 373 2.95 -15.60 2.27
C SER A 373 2.38 -16.86 2.94
N PRO A 374 2.28 -17.98 2.22
CA PRO A 374 1.78 -19.23 2.78
C PRO A 374 2.81 -19.97 3.63
N ASP A 375 4.08 -19.57 3.56
CA ASP A 375 5.20 -20.27 4.18
C ASP A 375 6.34 -19.30 4.48
N ILE A 376 7.28 -19.71 5.35
CA ILE A 376 8.55 -19.05 5.61
C ILE A 376 9.64 -20.11 5.66
N GLN A 377 10.84 -19.79 5.16
CA GLN A 377 11.93 -20.74 5.03
C GLN A 377 13.19 -20.26 5.74
N THR A 378 14.05 -21.20 6.15
CA THR A 378 15.40 -20.85 6.59
C THR A 378 16.24 -20.37 5.39
N VAL A 379 17.27 -19.59 5.68
CA VAL A 379 18.25 -19.15 4.66
C VAL A 379 18.93 -20.35 4.01
N GLU A 380 19.23 -21.39 4.78
CA GLU A 380 19.86 -22.61 4.29
C GLU A 380 18.93 -23.35 3.29
N ALA A 381 17.69 -23.61 3.68
CA ALA A 381 16.70 -24.23 2.79
C ALA A 381 16.48 -23.41 1.51
N MET A 382 16.36 -22.09 1.65
CA MET A 382 16.17 -21.19 0.50
C MET A 382 17.35 -21.22 -0.47
N ARG A 383 18.58 -21.36 0.02
CA ARG A 383 19.77 -21.51 -0.83
C ARG A 383 19.86 -22.89 -1.50
N ALA A 384 19.33 -23.93 -0.86
CA ALA A 384 19.30 -25.29 -1.43
C ALA A 384 18.26 -25.41 -2.57
N ASP A 385 17.14 -24.71 -2.48
CA ASP A 385 16.10 -24.68 -3.54
C ASP A 385 15.61 -23.23 -3.78
N PRO A 386 16.44 -22.40 -4.44
CA PRO A 386 16.20 -20.95 -4.52
C PRO A 386 15.07 -20.53 -5.47
N VAL A 387 14.57 -21.45 -6.30
CA VAL A 387 13.50 -21.16 -7.28
C VAL A 387 12.15 -21.63 -6.75
N ALA A 388 12.00 -22.92 -6.42
CA ALA A 388 10.71 -23.45 -6.03
C ALA A 388 10.23 -22.91 -4.67
N LEU A 389 11.12 -22.76 -3.67
CA LEU A 389 10.74 -22.18 -2.39
C LEU A 389 10.41 -20.69 -2.51
N ASN A 390 11.16 -19.95 -3.34
CA ASN A 390 10.83 -18.55 -3.63
C ASN A 390 9.45 -18.40 -4.31
N ALA A 391 9.11 -19.30 -5.23
CA ALA A 391 7.83 -19.24 -5.95
C ALA A 391 6.62 -19.40 -4.99
N ARG A 392 6.75 -20.19 -3.91
CA ARG A 392 5.70 -20.33 -2.88
C ARG A 392 5.35 -18.98 -2.26
N PHE A 393 6.33 -18.13 -1.97
CA PHE A 393 6.11 -16.83 -1.33
C PHE A 393 5.22 -15.89 -2.14
N GLY A 394 5.28 -16.00 -3.47
CA GLY A 394 4.50 -15.19 -4.39
C GLY A 394 3.07 -15.67 -4.67
N ARG A 395 2.67 -16.84 -4.14
CA ARG A 395 1.38 -17.47 -4.46
C ARG A 395 0.19 -16.53 -4.32
N PHE A 396 0.15 -15.75 -3.25
CA PHE A 396 -0.97 -14.85 -2.95
C PHE A 396 -0.68 -13.37 -3.24
N THR A 397 0.50 -13.02 -3.74
CA THR A 397 0.89 -11.62 -3.96
C THR A 397 1.07 -11.24 -5.42
N ASN A 398 1.56 -12.15 -6.29
CA ASN A 398 2.03 -11.82 -7.64
C ASN A 398 0.95 -11.24 -8.57
N PHE A 399 -0.34 -11.59 -8.39
CA PHE A 399 -1.43 -11.11 -9.25
C PHE A 399 -1.75 -9.63 -9.05
N ALA A 400 -1.49 -9.08 -7.86
CA ALA A 400 -2.05 -7.79 -7.45
C ALA A 400 -1.61 -6.62 -8.36
N ASN A 401 -0.35 -6.63 -8.82
CA ASN A 401 0.17 -5.61 -9.73
C ASN A 401 -0.42 -5.76 -11.13
N PHE A 402 -0.56 -6.98 -11.63
CA PHE A 402 -1.23 -7.26 -12.89
C PHE A 402 -2.68 -6.76 -12.91
N PHE A 403 -3.39 -6.86 -11.81
CA PHE A 403 -4.78 -6.42 -11.70
C PHE A 403 -4.92 -4.95 -11.30
N GLY A 404 -3.80 -4.25 -11.11
CA GLY A 404 -3.81 -2.84 -10.77
C GLY A 404 -4.27 -2.54 -9.34
N CYS A 405 -4.30 -3.53 -8.47
CA CYS A 405 -4.85 -3.43 -7.12
C CYS A 405 -4.00 -2.55 -6.19
N ALA A 406 -4.66 -1.93 -5.20
CA ALA A 406 -4.04 -1.50 -3.95
C ALA A 406 -3.91 -2.70 -3.00
N ALA A 407 -2.89 -2.70 -2.12
CA ALA A 407 -2.79 -3.71 -1.07
C ALA A 407 -2.11 -3.16 0.20
N ILE A 408 -2.56 -3.65 1.35
CA ILE A 408 -1.95 -3.38 2.66
C ILE A 408 -1.68 -4.72 3.34
N ALA A 409 -0.41 -5.02 3.57
CA ALA A 409 -0.01 -6.16 4.40
C ALA A 409 0.09 -5.71 5.85
N VAL A 410 -0.47 -6.51 6.76
CA VAL A 410 -0.46 -6.25 8.21
C VAL A 410 -0.04 -7.49 8.98
N PRO A 411 0.59 -7.31 10.15
CA PRO A 411 0.83 -8.40 11.10
C PRO A 411 -0.46 -9.09 11.51
N ALA A 412 -0.41 -10.43 11.67
CA ALA A 412 -1.61 -11.20 12.02
C ALA A 412 -1.40 -12.25 13.11
N GLY A 413 -0.17 -12.45 13.57
CA GLY A 413 0.13 -13.37 14.67
C GLY A 413 1.55 -13.89 14.63
N PHE A 414 1.86 -14.74 15.59
CA PHE A 414 3.14 -15.44 15.69
C PHE A 414 2.89 -16.95 15.81
N THR A 415 3.77 -17.74 15.18
CA THR A 415 3.78 -19.18 15.38
C THR A 415 4.22 -19.53 16.81
N GLY A 416 4.01 -20.77 17.24
CA GLY A 416 4.55 -21.25 18.51
C GLY A 416 6.08 -21.21 18.61
N ALA A 417 6.78 -21.13 17.48
CA ALA A 417 8.23 -20.92 17.42
C ALA A 417 8.64 -19.43 17.42
N GLY A 418 7.70 -18.49 17.55
CA GLY A 418 7.98 -17.06 17.57
C GLY A 418 8.18 -16.41 16.21
N LEU A 419 7.95 -17.10 15.12
CA LEU A 419 8.03 -16.53 13.77
C LEU A 419 6.76 -15.76 13.43
N PRO A 420 6.86 -14.55 12.84
CA PRO A 420 5.71 -13.73 12.51
C PRO A 420 4.94 -14.29 11.30
N PHE A 421 3.65 -14.01 11.29
CA PHE A 421 2.74 -14.26 10.18
C PHE A 421 1.96 -12.98 9.86
N GLY A 422 1.81 -12.68 8.58
CA GLY A 422 1.04 -11.53 8.11
C GLY A 422 -0.02 -11.91 7.09
N VAL A 423 -1.10 -11.16 7.09
CA VAL A 423 -2.14 -11.17 6.05
C VAL A 423 -2.10 -9.89 5.24
N GLN A 424 -2.73 -9.90 4.08
CA GLN A 424 -2.92 -8.71 3.26
C GLN A 424 -4.38 -8.50 2.90
N LEU A 425 -4.79 -7.24 2.89
CA LEU A 425 -6.01 -6.78 2.25
C LEU A 425 -5.65 -6.30 0.84
N VAL A 426 -6.32 -6.85 -0.17
CA VAL A 426 -6.12 -6.47 -1.57
C VAL A 426 -7.46 -6.01 -2.12
N ALA A 427 -7.50 -4.83 -2.76
CA ALA A 427 -8.74 -4.30 -3.32
C ALA A 427 -8.49 -3.63 -4.69
N PRO A 428 -9.54 -3.38 -5.47
CA PRO A 428 -9.42 -2.73 -6.77
C PRO A 428 -8.66 -1.41 -6.71
N ARG A 429 -8.22 -0.96 -7.88
CA ARG A 429 -7.48 0.29 -8.06
C ARG A 429 -8.14 1.47 -7.35
N ASP A 430 -7.30 2.34 -6.77
CA ASP A 430 -7.69 3.61 -6.12
C ASP A 430 -8.45 3.47 -4.79
N THR A 431 -8.45 2.27 -4.20
CA THR A 431 -8.98 2.02 -2.85
C THR A 431 -7.93 2.19 -1.74
N ASP A 432 -6.76 2.71 -2.06
CA ASP A 432 -5.59 2.82 -1.18
C ASP A 432 -5.91 3.43 0.19
N GLU A 433 -6.71 4.51 0.23
CA GLU A 433 -7.13 5.14 1.47
C GLU A 433 -8.24 4.35 2.17
N ALA A 434 -9.19 3.84 1.39
CA ALA A 434 -10.37 3.19 1.94
C ALA A 434 -10.06 1.86 2.65
N LEU A 435 -8.99 1.16 2.22
CA LEU A 435 -8.47 -0.03 2.90
C LEU A 435 -7.90 0.26 4.29
N GLY A 436 -7.40 1.49 4.51
CA GLY A 436 -6.58 1.84 5.68
C GLY A 436 -7.28 1.61 7.01
N ALA A 437 -8.54 2.01 7.14
CA ALA A 437 -9.27 1.88 8.40
C ALA A 437 -9.45 0.42 8.81
N PHE A 438 -9.86 -0.45 7.88
CA PHE A 438 -10.06 -1.87 8.19
C PHE A 438 -8.72 -2.58 8.41
N ALA A 439 -7.68 -2.25 7.62
CA ALA A 439 -6.32 -2.78 7.81
C ALA A 439 -5.76 -2.41 9.20
N SER A 440 -5.98 -1.16 9.64
CA SER A 440 -5.57 -0.70 10.97
C SER A 440 -6.29 -1.45 12.08
N ALA A 441 -7.61 -1.59 11.98
CA ALA A 441 -8.40 -2.35 12.97
C ALA A 441 -7.99 -3.83 13.03
N LEU A 442 -7.68 -4.44 11.87
CA LEU A 442 -7.23 -5.83 11.80
C LEU A 442 -5.85 -6.00 12.45
N HIS A 443 -4.93 -5.05 12.24
CA HIS A 443 -3.62 -5.04 12.88
C HIS A 443 -3.74 -4.83 14.40
N GLU A 444 -4.50 -3.86 14.85
CA GLU A 444 -4.75 -3.61 16.28
C GLU A 444 -5.33 -4.85 16.97
N ALA A 445 -6.36 -5.46 16.39
CA ALA A 445 -7.00 -6.66 16.92
C ALA A 445 -6.08 -7.91 16.89
N ALA A 446 -5.02 -7.92 16.09
CA ALA A 446 -4.01 -8.97 16.12
C ALA A 446 -3.10 -8.91 17.36
N ALA A 447 -2.99 -7.75 18.00
CA ALA A 447 -2.19 -7.50 19.21
C ALA A 447 -0.73 -8.01 19.07
N THR A 448 -0.11 -7.77 17.92
CA THR A 448 1.25 -8.23 17.60
C THR A 448 2.32 -7.16 17.82
N GLY A 449 1.90 -5.92 18.11
CA GLY A 449 2.81 -4.77 18.10
C GLY A 449 3.30 -4.42 16.71
N GLY A 450 4.52 -3.88 16.60
CA GLY A 450 5.18 -3.54 15.35
C GLY A 450 6.68 -3.81 15.40
N GLY A 451 7.22 -4.57 14.45
CA GLY A 451 8.61 -5.00 14.45
C GLY A 451 8.98 -5.73 15.73
N LEU A 452 10.11 -5.38 16.33
CA LEU A 452 10.56 -5.97 17.60
C LEU A 452 9.77 -5.51 18.83
N ASP A 453 9.04 -4.39 18.75
CA ASP A 453 8.20 -3.89 19.85
C ASP A 453 6.81 -4.52 19.79
N ARG A 454 6.67 -5.64 20.51
CA ARG A 454 5.42 -6.41 20.56
C ARG A 454 4.32 -5.76 21.41
N ASP A 455 4.69 -4.74 22.18
CA ASP A 455 3.77 -3.99 23.06
C ASP A 455 3.34 -2.66 22.42
N LEU A 456 3.86 -2.34 21.22
CA LEU A 456 3.45 -1.15 20.48
C LEU A 456 1.96 -1.22 20.15
N ALA A 457 1.18 -0.25 20.63
CA ALA A 457 -0.19 -0.07 20.23
C ALA A 457 -0.23 0.77 18.93
N PRO A 458 -0.57 0.18 17.77
CA PRO A 458 -0.61 0.96 16.53
C PRO A 458 -1.74 2.00 16.60
N PRO A 459 -1.50 3.26 16.17
CA PRO A 459 -2.55 4.27 16.16
C PRO A 459 -3.65 3.89 15.15
N PRO A 460 -4.93 4.12 15.51
CA PRO A 460 -6.04 3.81 14.62
C PRO A 460 -6.07 4.74 13.40
N VAL A 461 -6.47 4.20 12.26
CA VAL A 461 -6.80 4.99 11.07
C VAL A 461 -8.31 5.21 11.04
N ALA A 462 -8.73 6.47 11.07
CA ALA A 462 -10.14 6.79 10.92
C ALA A 462 -10.64 6.33 9.53
N ALA A 463 -11.85 5.82 9.47
CA ALA A 463 -12.51 5.56 8.19
C ALA A 463 -12.50 6.86 7.36
N ALA A 464 -12.14 6.76 6.09
CA ALA A 464 -12.24 7.89 5.19
C ALA A 464 -13.68 8.43 5.27
N ARG A 465 -13.84 9.68 5.69
CA ARG A 465 -15.14 10.33 5.59
C ARG A 465 -15.45 10.41 4.10
N GLU A 466 -16.52 9.76 3.71
CA GLU A 466 -17.10 10.08 2.41
C GLU A 466 -17.47 11.56 2.45
N ASP A 467 -16.86 12.39 1.61
CA ASP A 467 -17.35 13.74 1.35
C ASP A 467 -18.72 13.59 0.71
N ARG A 468 -19.75 13.62 1.53
CA ARG A 468 -21.13 13.53 1.06
C ARG A 468 -21.81 14.87 1.26
N ILE A 469 -22.56 15.26 0.26
CA ILE A 469 -23.35 16.48 0.27
C ILE A 469 -24.76 16.10 0.69
N GLU A 470 -25.23 16.68 1.78
CA GLU A 470 -26.60 16.50 2.22
C GLU A 470 -27.53 17.44 1.46
N ILE A 471 -28.61 16.90 0.95
CA ILE A 471 -29.67 17.64 0.29
C ILE A 471 -31.00 17.37 0.98
N VAL A 472 -31.85 18.38 1.00
CA VAL A 472 -33.23 18.25 1.45
C VAL A 472 -34.13 18.16 0.22
N VAL A 473 -34.93 17.12 0.12
CA VAL A 473 -35.87 16.92 -0.98
C VAL A 473 -37.31 16.96 -0.47
N VAL A 474 -38.22 17.34 -1.39
CA VAL A 474 -39.64 17.49 -1.09
C VAL A 474 -40.47 16.94 -2.25
N GLY A 475 -41.69 16.48 -1.97
CA GLY A 475 -42.68 16.09 -2.98
C GLY A 475 -42.27 14.86 -3.80
N ALA A 476 -42.05 15.02 -5.11
CA ALA A 476 -41.86 13.89 -6.03
C ALA A 476 -40.57 13.05 -5.77
N HIS A 477 -39.59 13.55 -5.03
CA HIS A 477 -38.37 12.84 -4.69
C HIS A 477 -38.41 12.11 -3.32
N LEU A 478 -39.49 12.27 -2.55
CA LEU A 478 -39.64 11.52 -1.27
C LEU A 478 -39.72 10.02 -1.54
N THR A 479 -39.38 9.22 -0.54
CA THR A 479 -39.45 7.75 -0.61
C THR A 479 -40.83 7.28 -1.06
N GLY A 480 -40.88 6.40 -2.06
CA GLY A 480 -42.11 5.90 -2.67
C GLY A 480 -42.76 6.83 -3.72
N MET A 481 -42.21 8.04 -3.92
CA MET A 481 -42.71 8.98 -4.95
C MET A 481 -42.01 8.78 -6.31
N PRO A 482 -42.60 9.24 -7.43
CA PRO A 482 -42.18 8.90 -8.79
C PRO A 482 -40.73 9.24 -9.14
N LEU A 483 -40.11 10.26 -8.55
CA LEU A 483 -38.76 10.68 -8.85
C LEU A 483 -37.70 10.19 -7.81
N ASN A 484 -38.12 9.45 -6.79
CA ASN A 484 -37.19 8.91 -5.82
C ASN A 484 -36.10 8.02 -6.46
N ALA A 485 -36.45 7.31 -7.53
CA ALA A 485 -35.50 6.51 -8.31
C ALA A 485 -34.33 7.31 -8.92
N GLU A 486 -34.46 8.63 -9.10
CA GLU A 486 -33.36 9.49 -9.55
C GLU A 486 -32.26 9.58 -8.50
N LEU A 487 -32.65 9.73 -7.22
CA LEU A 487 -31.74 9.75 -6.08
C LEU A 487 -31.03 8.40 -5.89
N THR A 488 -31.80 7.31 -5.86
CA THR A 488 -31.26 5.97 -5.59
C THR A 488 -30.31 5.49 -6.71
N ARG A 489 -30.61 5.81 -7.98
CA ARG A 489 -29.69 5.52 -9.10
C ARG A 489 -28.36 6.30 -9.04
N LEU A 490 -28.36 7.45 -8.37
CA LEU A 490 -27.16 8.27 -8.14
C LEU A 490 -26.41 7.87 -6.85
N GLY A 491 -26.80 6.77 -6.20
CA GLY A 491 -26.16 6.29 -4.96
C GLY A 491 -26.51 7.14 -3.73
N ALA A 492 -27.63 7.88 -3.76
CA ALA A 492 -28.10 8.63 -2.61
C ALA A 492 -28.50 7.70 -1.46
N ARG A 493 -28.23 8.13 -0.23
CA ARG A 493 -28.62 7.43 1.00
C ARG A 493 -29.57 8.31 1.79
N LEU A 494 -30.69 7.75 2.24
CA LEU A 494 -31.61 8.43 3.13
C LEU A 494 -30.97 8.59 4.50
N ILE A 495 -30.88 9.83 4.98
CA ILE A 495 -30.34 10.18 6.30
C ILE A 495 -31.48 10.23 7.32
N GLY A 496 -32.62 10.78 6.92
CA GLY A 496 -33.78 10.88 7.80
C GLY A 496 -34.91 11.72 7.22
N GLU A 497 -36.02 11.75 7.96
CA GLU A 497 -37.20 12.56 7.68
C GLU A 497 -37.21 13.80 8.58
N ALA A 498 -37.68 14.92 8.05
CA ALA A 498 -37.78 16.18 8.78
C ALA A 498 -38.98 17.00 8.33
N LYS A 499 -39.16 18.18 8.93
CA LYS A 499 -40.08 19.22 8.45
C LYS A 499 -39.32 20.52 8.21
N THR A 500 -39.72 21.27 7.21
CA THR A 500 -39.22 22.64 7.02
C THR A 500 -39.61 23.54 8.19
N ALA A 501 -38.93 24.66 8.31
CA ALA A 501 -39.40 25.77 9.14
C ALA A 501 -40.78 26.28 8.63
N PRO A 502 -41.57 26.93 9.49
CA PRO A 502 -42.98 27.33 9.16
C PRO A 502 -43.10 28.33 8.01
N PHE A 503 -42.03 29.04 7.69
CA PHE A 503 -42.03 30.07 6.65
C PHE A 503 -41.70 29.56 5.23
N TYR A 504 -41.98 28.27 4.93
CA TYR A 504 -41.86 27.69 3.59
C TYR A 504 -43.23 27.36 3.03
N ARG A 505 -43.41 27.68 1.72
CA ARG A 505 -44.61 27.30 0.94
C ARG A 505 -44.25 26.32 -0.14
N LEU A 506 -45.15 25.38 -0.41
CA LEU A 506 -45.04 24.43 -1.50
C LEU A 506 -46.03 24.83 -2.60
N HIS A 507 -45.53 25.05 -3.81
CA HIS A 507 -46.32 25.42 -5.00
C HIS A 507 -46.26 24.29 -6.01
N ALA A 508 -47.41 23.98 -6.65
CA ALA A 508 -47.44 23.06 -7.77
C ALA A 508 -46.98 23.79 -9.05
N LEU A 509 -45.96 23.24 -9.74
CA LEU A 509 -45.50 23.80 -11.00
C LEU A 509 -46.38 23.34 -12.17
N ALA A 510 -46.87 24.29 -12.94
CA ALA A 510 -47.66 23.98 -14.14
C ALA A 510 -46.80 23.34 -15.24
N GLY A 511 -47.34 22.38 -15.97
CA GLY A 511 -46.72 21.80 -17.17
C GLY A 511 -45.61 20.75 -16.89
N THR A 512 -45.43 20.30 -15.66
CA THR A 512 -44.47 19.24 -15.33
C THR A 512 -45.13 17.85 -15.22
N VAL A 513 -44.47 16.80 -15.75
CA VAL A 513 -44.94 15.40 -15.67
C VAL A 513 -43.76 14.53 -15.20
N PRO A 514 -43.82 13.87 -14.05
CA PRO A 514 -44.83 14.04 -12.98
C PRO A 514 -44.87 15.48 -12.46
N GLN A 515 -45.96 15.87 -11.80
CA GLN A 515 -46.08 17.20 -11.24
C GLN A 515 -45.02 17.45 -10.19
N LYS A 516 -44.19 18.47 -10.44
CA LYS A 516 -43.06 18.84 -9.53
C LYS A 516 -43.51 19.98 -8.62
N PRO A 517 -43.22 19.92 -7.33
CA PRO A 517 -43.43 21.05 -6.44
C PRO A 517 -42.25 22.01 -6.48
N GLY A 518 -42.53 23.30 -6.32
CA GLY A 518 -41.55 24.35 -6.06
C GLY A 518 -41.65 24.77 -4.59
N LEU A 519 -40.55 24.67 -3.85
CA LEU A 519 -40.46 25.13 -2.47
C LEU A 519 -39.95 26.58 -2.44
N VAL A 520 -40.70 27.47 -1.82
CA VAL A 520 -40.38 28.90 -1.74
C VAL A 520 -40.31 29.33 -0.30
N ARG A 521 -39.23 30.02 0.08
CA ARG A 521 -39.12 30.68 1.39
C ARG A 521 -39.93 31.98 1.38
N ASP A 522 -40.93 32.06 2.25
CA ASP A 522 -41.80 33.23 2.43
C ASP A 522 -41.77 33.66 3.92
N PRO A 523 -40.93 34.64 4.30
CA PRO A 523 -40.75 35.03 5.71
C PRO A 523 -42.05 35.56 6.36
N GLY A 524 -43.02 35.96 5.58
CA GLY A 524 -44.36 36.43 6.06
C GLY A 524 -45.36 35.32 6.23
N PHE A 525 -45.03 34.10 5.91
CA PHE A 525 -45.91 32.93 6.03
C PHE A 525 -45.64 32.13 7.31
N GLU A 526 -46.69 31.69 7.95
CA GLU A 526 -46.62 30.81 9.11
C GLU A 526 -47.49 29.57 8.83
N GLY A 527 -46.84 28.45 8.57
CA GLY A 527 -47.50 27.18 8.20
C GLY A 527 -47.07 26.03 9.11
N PRO A 528 -47.64 24.81 8.92
CA PRO A 528 -47.36 23.65 9.78
C PRO A 528 -45.97 22.99 9.54
N GLY A 529 -45.16 23.58 8.64
CA GLY A 529 -43.96 22.93 8.08
C GLY A 529 -44.33 21.90 6.99
N ILE A 530 -43.45 21.67 6.09
CA ILE A 530 -43.61 20.74 4.96
C ILE A 530 -42.73 19.51 5.22
N ALA A 531 -43.30 18.31 5.02
CA ALA A 531 -42.55 17.07 5.16
C ALA A 531 -41.45 16.99 4.09
N VAL A 532 -40.25 16.70 4.52
CA VAL A 532 -39.04 16.60 3.69
C VAL A 532 -38.25 15.38 4.10
N GLU A 533 -37.40 14.90 3.21
CA GLU A 533 -36.37 13.90 3.49
C GLU A 533 -34.98 14.50 3.27
N ILE A 534 -34.03 14.13 4.13
CA ILE A 534 -32.63 14.47 4.04
C ILE A 534 -31.93 13.29 3.40
N TRP A 535 -31.30 13.52 2.26
CA TRP A 535 -30.55 12.53 1.52
C TRP A 535 -29.07 12.97 1.39
N SER A 536 -28.15 12.03 1.33
CA SER A 536 -26.75 12.32 1.09
C SER A 536 -26.28 11.69 -0.23
N LEU A 537 -25.50 12.44 -1.03
CA LEU A 537 -24.88 11.99 -2.27
C LEU A 537 -23.38 12.23 -2.23
N ASP A 538 -22.61 11.44 -2.97
CA ASP A 538 -21.23 11.83 -3.27
C ASP A 538 -21.22 13.07 -4.18
N PRO A 539 -20.11 13.83 -4.27
CA PRO A 539 -20.03 15.06 -5.07
C PRO A 539 -20.38 14.88 -6.54
N ALA A 540 -20.05 13.73 -7.14
CA ALA A 540 -20.36 13.45 -8.53
C ALA A 540 -21.87 13.14 -8.73
N GLY A 541 -22.46 12.38 -7.82
CA GLY A 541 -23.91 12.13 -7.76
C GLY A 541 -24.70 13.41 -7.56
N PHE A 542 -24.25 14.26 -6.63
CA PHE A 542 -24.82 15.59 -6.42
C PHE A 542 -24.75 16.46 -7.68
N GLY A 543 -23.58 16.54 -8.33
CA GLY A 543 -23.42 17.29 -9.58
C GLY A 543 -24.37 16.80 -10.69
N ARG A 544 -24.53 15.48 -10.86
CA ARG A 544 -25.48 14.90 -11.83
C ARG A 544 -26.93 15.17 -11.45
N PHE A 545 -27.27 15.12 -10.16
CA PHE A 545 -28.59 15.44 -9.65
C PHE A 545 -28.95 16.90 -9.99
N VAL A 546 -28.08 17.84 -9.67
CA VAL A 546 -28.23 19.27 -9.92
C VAL A 546 -28.37 19.57 -11.42
N ALA A 547 -27.52 18.95 -12.25
CA ALA A 547 -27.58 19.09 -13.70
C ALA A 547 -28.90 18.60 -14.31
N GLY A 548 -29.63 17.71 -13.62
CA GLY A 548 -30.95 17.19 -14.01
C GLY A 548 -32.11 18.07 -13.58
N ILE A 549 -31.91 19.15 -12.81
CA ILE A 549 -32.98 20.04 -12.34
C ILE A 549 -33.46 20.95 -13.48
N PRO A 550 -34.71 20.83 -13.92
CA PRO A 550 -35.22 21.67 -15.01
C PRO A 550 -35.58 23.08 -14.50
N GLN A 551 -35.43 24.07 -15.37
CA GLN A 551 -35.97 25.41 -15.10
C GLN A 551 -37.51 25.38 -14.93
N PRO A 552 -38.09 26.22 -14.05
CA PRO A 552 -37.49 27.31 -13.26
C PRO A 552 -36.97 26.87 -11.87
N LEU A 553 -36.84 25.57 -11.62
CA LEU A 553 -36.34 25.08 -10.36
C LEU A 553 -34.83 25.34 -10.24
N GLY A 554 -34.36 25.51 -9.00
CA GLY A 554 -32.95 25.63 -8.59
C GLY A 554 -32.74 24.92 -7.26
N ILE A 555 -31.54 25.02 -6.74
CA ILE A 555 -31.17 24.50 -5.41
C ILE A 555 -31.39 25.62 -4.41
#